data_71184a12db22e2a28230fc95f25717fc
#
_entry.id   71184a12db22e2a28230fc95f25717fc
#
_cell.length_a   1.000
_cell.length_b   1.000
_cell.length_c   1.000
_cell.angle_alpha   90.00
_cell.angle_beta   90.00
_cell.angle_gamma   90.00
#
_symmetry.space_group_name_H-M   'P 1'
#
loop_
_entity.id
_entity.type
_entity.pdbx_description
1 polymer ?
#
loop_
_entity_poly.entity_id
_entity_poly.type
_entity_poly.pdbx_seq_one_letter_code
_entity_poly.pdbx_strand_id
1 'polypeptide(L)'
;ENMPLRSLLYIGRAYERLVPPRSRYKKKIVFLPTPEFYTFYNGKEKWEKEKELRLSDAYIVKDGEPSLELKVKVINIRPEEHHEILEKCQVLKEYSQFMEIVQNYQISGEEEPYKKAIKECIEKGILADYLMRKGSEVVNMLLDEYDYETDIEVQREEAREEGREEGR
;
A
#
# COMPACT_ATOMS: atom_id res chain seq x y z
N GLU A 1 2.63 -8.41 -1.35
CA GLU A 1 3.55 -9.02 -2.33
C GLU A 1 3.08 -8.86 -3.78
N ASN A 2 1.79 -8.75 -4.06
CA ASN A 2 1.27 -8.60 -5.44
C ASN A 2 1.34 -7.17 -6.00
N MET A 3 2.18 -6.31 -5.44
CA MET A 3 2.30 -4.91 -5.88
C MET A 3 2.77 -4.76 -7.34
N PRO A 4 3.70 -5.59 -7.88
CA PRO A 4 4.05 -5.50 -9.29
C PRO A 4 2.87 -5.75 -10.23
N LEU A 5 2.05 -6.76 -9.94
CA LEU A 5 0.85 -7.05 -10.73
C LEU A 5 -0.18 -5.91 -10.65
N ARG A 6 -0.43 -5.38 -9.46
CA ARG A 6 -1.34 -4.23 -9.27
C ARG A 6 -0.84 -2.99 -10.03
N SER A 7 0.47 -2.71 -9.93
CA SER A 7 1.10 -1.60 -10.64
C SER A 7 1.00 -1.72 -12.15
N LEU A 8 1.17 -2.93 -12.70
CA LEU A 8 0.97 -3.20 -14.13
C LEU A 8 -0.46 -2.85 -14.57
N LEU A 9 -1.46 -3.28 -13.81
CA LEU A 9 -2.85 -3.00 -14.12
C LEU A 9 -3.18 -1.50 -14.02
N TYR A 10 -2.60 -0.80 -13.07
CA TYR A 10 -2.78 0.65 -12.91
C TYR A 10 -2.13 1.44 -14.04
N ILE A 11 -0.87 1.14 -14.39
CA ILE A 11 -0.19 1.86 -15.47
C ILE A 11 -0.82 1.56 -16.82
N GLY A 12 -1.31 0.34 -17.05
CA GLY A 12 -2.05 -0.01 -18.26
C GLY A 12 -3.27 0.89 -18.44
N ARG A 13 -4.10 1.05 -17.39
CA ARG A 13 -5.27 1.95 -17.41
C ARG A 13 -4.88 3.42 -17.56
N ALA A 14 -3.79 3.86 -16.94
CA ALA A 14 -3.30 5.24 -17.07
C ALA A 14 -2.88 5.53 -18.51
N TYR A 15 -2.10 4.66 -19.13
CA TYR A 15 -1.68 4.81 -20.53
C TYR A 15 -2.85 4.70 -21.50
N GLU A 16 -3.85 3.86 -21.19
CA GLU A 16 -5.07 3.78 -21.98
C GLU A 16 -5.82 5.11 -22.03
N ARG A 17 -5.87 5.86 -20.93
CA ARG A 17 -6.48 7.20 -20.87
C ARG A 17 -5.64 8.27 -21.57
N LEU A 18 -4.30 8.17 -21.47
CA LEU A 18 -3.36 9.14 -22.04
C LEU A 18 -3.28 9.03 -23.57
N VAL A 19 -3.43 7.82 -24.12
CA VAL A 19 -3.24 7.56 -25.55
C VAL A 19 -4.59 7.40 -26.25
N PRO A 20 -4.97 8.35 -27.13
CA PRO A 20 -6.20 8.23 -27.91
C PRO A 20 -6.23 6.91 -28.69
N PRO A 21 -7.36 6.18 -28.73
CA PRO A 21 -7.47 4.86 -29.38
C PRO A 21 -6.90 4.83 -30.80
N ARG A 22 -7.21 5.86 -31.61
CA ARG A 22 -6.73 5.95 -32.99
C ARG A 22 -5.21 6.09 -33.10
N SER A 23 -4.52 6.62 -32.08
CA SER A 23 -3.08 6.83 -32.09
C SER A 23 -2.30 5.54 -31.91
N ARG A 24 -2.90 4.52 -31.29
CA ARG A 24 -2.29 3.19 -31.05
C ARG A 24 -2.02 2.43 -32.36
N TYR A 25 -2.77 2.75 -33.43
CA TYR A 25 -2.69 2.09 -34.73
C TYR A 25 -1.94 2.91 -35.79
N LYS A 26 -1.40 4.07 -35.43
CA LYS A 26 -0.59 4.88 -36.34
C LYS A 26 0.82 4.30 -36.48
N LYS A 27 1.44 4.50 -37.65
CA LYS A 27 2.84 4.12 -37.89
C LYS A 27 3.84 4.91 -37.03
N LYS A 28 3.45 6.11 -36.58
CA LYS A 28 4.30 6.99 -35.76
C LYS A 28 4.28 6.52 -34.30
N ILE A 29 5.47 6.43 -33.71
CA ILE A 29 5.61 6.09 -32.28
C ILE A 29 4.89 7.12 -31.42
N VAL A 30 4.13 6.63 -30.45
CA VAL A 30 3.53 7.43 -29.38
C VAL A 30 4.46 7.40 -28.18
N PHE A 31 4.98 8.55 -27.80
CA PHE A 31 5.81 8.67 -26.60
C PHE A 31 4.94 8.67 -25.35
N LEU A 32 5.37 7.91 -24.35
CA LEU A 32 4.71 7.79 -23.06
C LEU A 32 5.62 8.34 -21.95
N PRO A 33 5.06 8.89 -20.87
CA PRO A 33 5.83 9.18 -19.67
C PRO A 33 6.51 7.91 -19.15
N THR A 34 7.75 7.99 -18.71
CA THR A 34 8.45 6.87 -18.08
C THR A 34 7.82 6.59 -16.70
N PRO A 35 7.33 5.38 -16.43
CA PRO A 35 6.73 5.07 -15.14
C PRO A 35 7.79 4.71 -14.12
N GLU A 36 7.58 5.13 -12.89
CA GLU A 36 8.32 4.68 -11.72
C GLU A 36 7.34 4.16 -10.67
N PHE A 37 7.68 3.06 -10.01
CA PHE A 37 6.79 2.39 -9.08
C PHE A 37 7.39 2.33 -7.68
N TYR A 38 6.72 3.00 -6.75
CA TYR A 38 7.07 3.02 -5.35
C TYR A 38 5.90 2.56 -4.50
N THR A 39 6.18 1.80 -3.45
CA THR A 39 5.22 1.45 -2.40
C THR A 39 5.82 1.84 -1.06
N PHE A 40 5.09 2.62 -0.29
CA PHE A 40 5.44 2.90 1.10
C PHE A 40 4.80 1.83 1.98
N TYR A 41 5.64 1.02 2.62
CA TYR A 41 5.20 -0.02 3.52
C TYR A 41 5.10 0.51 4.96
N ASN A 42 3.97 0.22 5.57
CA ASN A 42 3.64 0.64 6.93
C ASN A 42 2.87 -0.48 7.67
N GLY A 43 2.98 -1.72 7.21
CA GLY A 43 2.28 -2.86 7.78
C GLY A 43 2.87 -3.34 9.11
N LYS A 44 2.19 -4.32 9.74
CA LYS A 44 2.57 -4.88 11.04
C LYS A 44 3.76 -5.83 10.97
N GLU A 45 3.97 -6.48 9.84
CA GLU A 45 5.06 -7.43 9.66
C GLU A 45 6.42 -6.73 9.57
N LYS A 46 7.46 -7.41 10.05
CA LYS A 46 8.83 -6.89 9.93
C LYS A 46 9.32 -7.06 8.49
N TRP A 47 9.61 -5.94 7.85
CA TRP A 47 10.17 -5.89 6.50
C TRP A 47 11.53 -5.19 6.51
N GLU A 48 12.32 -5.47 5.48
CA GLU A 48 13.59 -4.77 5.22
C GLU A 48 13.33 -3.26 5.00
N LYS A 49 14.32 -2.44 5.27
CA LYS A 49 14.28 -0.98 5.08
C LYS A 49 13.89 -0.59 3.64
N GLU A 50 14.43 -1.31 2.66
CA GLU A 50 14.07 -1.23 1.26
C GLU A 50 14.04 -2.63 0.64
N LYS A 51 13.12 -2.86 -0.30
CA LYS A 51 13.00 -4.10 -1.04
C LYS A 51 12.55 -3.83 -2.47
N GLU A 52 13.10 -4.56 -3.43
CA GLU A 52 12.60 -4.58 -4.81
C GLU A 52 11.69 -5.81 -5.00
N LEU A 53 10.47 -5.58 -5.46
CA LEU A 53 9.54 -6.63 -5.89
C LEU A 53 9.51 -6.66 -7.41
N ARG A 54 9.52 -7.86 -7.98
CA ARG A 54 9.54 -8.08 -9.43
C ARG A 54 8.28 -8.81 -9.89
N LEU A 55 7.76 -8.41 -11.03
CA LEU A 55 6.62 -9.11 -11.64
C LEU A 55 6.99 -10.55 -12.04
N SER A 56 8.22 -10.77 -12.47
CA SER A 56 8.74 -12.08 -12.84
C SER A 56 8.74 -13.09 -11.69
N ASP A 57 8.75 -12.65 -10.43
CA ASP A 57 8.66 -13.54 -9.27
C ASP A 57 7.31 -14.29 -9.22
N ALA A 58 6.26 -13.73 -9.84
CA ALA A 58 4.94 -14.32 -9.93
C ALA A 58 4.73 -15.23 -11.17
N TYR A 59 5.69 -15.33 -12.07
CA TYR A 59 5.55 -16.16 -13.25
C TYR A 59 5.72 -17.66 -12.93
N ILE A 60 4.86 -18.48 -13.53
CA ILE A 60 4.88 -19.94 -13.36
C ILE A 60 6.17 -20.54 -13.95
N VAL A 61 6.58 -20.07 -15.12
CA VAL A 61 7.81 -20.47 -15.79
C VAL A 61 8.84 -19.36 -15.62
N LYS A 62 9.98 -19.69 -15.05
CA LYS A 62 11.05 -18.75 -14.69
C LYS A 62 12.31 -18.90 -15.55
N ASP A 63 12.18 -19.58 -16.69
CA ASP A 63 13.30 -19.82 -17.59
C ASP A 63 13.55 -18.60 -18.47
N GLY A 64 14.81 -18.12 -18.44
CA GLY A 64 15.24 -17.02 -19.27
C GLY A 64 14.79 -15.63 -18.80
N GLU A 65 14.98 -14.66 -19.67
CA GLU A 65 14.63 -13.26 -19.43
C GLU A 65 13.19 -13.01 -19.87
N PRO A 66 12.29 -12.54 -18.97
CA PRO A 66 10.89 -12.35 -19.34
C PRO A 66 10.72 -11.16 -20.30
N SER A 67 9.86 -11.33 -21.30
CA SER A 67 9.52 -10.23 -22.22
C SER A 67 8.76 -9.07 -21.56
N LEU A 68 8.17 -9.31 -20.39
CA LEU A 68 7.51 -8.30 -19.56
C LEU A 68 8.09 -8.35 -18.16
N GLU A 69 8.71 -7.27 -17.73
CA GLU A 69 9.18 -7.08 -16.36
C GLU A 69 8.67 -5.74 -15.82
N LEU A 70 8.27 -5.75 -14.55
CA LEU A 70 7.94 -4.56 -13.80
C LEU A 70 8.53 -4.67 -12.40
N LYS A 71 9.24 -3.64 -11.98
CA LYS A 71 9.87 -3.59 -10.68
C LYS A 71 9.22 -2.52 -9.83
N VAL A 72 8.94 -2.86 -8.57
CA VAL A 72 8.39 -1.93 -7.58
C VAL A 72 9.39 -1.79 -6.45
N LYS A 73 9.82 -0.57 -6.17
CA LYS A 73 10.62 -0.27 -4.99
C LYS A 73 9.72 -0.10 -3.78
N VAL A 74 9.87 -0.98 -2.80
CA VAL A 74 9.17 -0.88 -1.51
C VAL A 74 10.07 -0.18 -0.53
N ILE A 75 9.56 0.85 0.12
CA ILE A 75 10.26 1.64 1.13
C ILE A 75 9.50 1.45 2.44
N ASN A 76 10.17 0.90 3.45
CA ASN A 76 9.62 0.76 4.78
C ASN A 76 9.66 2.11 5.48
N ILE A 77 8.47 2.68 5.72
CA ILE A 77 8.32 4.00 6.34
C ILE A 77 7.92 3.93 7.81
N ARG A 78 8.03 2.76 8.44
CA ARG A 78 7.78 2.66 9.88
C ARG A 78 8.79 3.51 10.64
N PRO A 79 8.39 4.22 11.72
CA PRO A 79 9.27 5.14 12.43
C PRO A 79 10.57 4.49 12.92
N GLU A 80 10.49 3.24 13.40
CA GLU A 80 11.63 2.50 13.92
C GLU A 80 12.69 2.12 12.87
N GLU A 81 12.35 2.14 11.60
CA GLU A 81 13.30 1.84 10.52
C GLU A 81 14.20 3.04 10.18
N HIS A 82 13.83 4.24 10.64
CA HIS A 82 14.59 5.46 10.42
C HIS A 82 15.03 5.65 8.98
N HIS A 83 14.08 5.44 8.03
CA HIS A 83 14.40 5.62 6.62
C HIS A 83 14.66 7.09 6.31
N GLU A 84 15.74 7.38 5.55
CA GLU A 84 16.15 8.75 5.26
C GLU A 84 15.09 9.60 4.51
N ILE A 85 14.14 8.97 3.82
CA ILE A 85 13.03 9.66 3.16
C ILE A 85 12.14 10.41 4.15
N LEU A 86 12.03 9.92 5.40
CA LEU A 86 11.25 10.55 6.46
C LEU A 86 11.89 11.87 6.90
N GLU A 87 13.21 12.01 6.78
CA GLU A 87 13.90 13.26 7.05
C GLU A 87 13.79 14.27 5.89
N LYS A 88 13.57 13.77 4.68
CA LYS A 88 13.45 14.59 3.47
C LYS A 88 12.02 15.01 3.15
N CYS A 89 11.03 14.33 3.72
CA CYS A 89 9.61 14.58 3.47
C CYS A 89 8.81 14.63 4.76
N GLN A 90 8.55 15.85 5.26
CA GLN A 90 7.84 16.09 6.52
C GLN A 90 6.45 15.44 6.52
N VAL A 91 5.70 15.55 5.43
CA VAL A 91 4.35 14.97 5.33
C VAL A 91 4.39 13.44 5.45
N LEU A 92 5.38 12.80 4.85
CA LEU A 92 5.54 11.35 4.95
C LEU A 92 5.96 10.91 6.37
N LYS A 93 6.81 11.70 7.03
CA LYS A 93 7.18 11.50 8.43
C LYS A 93 5.96 11.60 9.35
N GLU A 94 5.16 12.64 9.19
CA GLU A 94 3.92 12.82 9.97
C GLU A 94 2.91 11.71 9.69
N TYR A 95 2.77 11.26 8.44
CA TYR A 95 1.93 10.12 8.09
C TYR A 95 2.40 8.83 8.77
N SER A 96 3.70 8.56 8.76
CA SER A 96 4.29 7.42 9.45
C SER A 96 3.98 7.44 10.96
N GLN A 97 4.15 8.60 11.62
CA GLN A 97 3.82 8.80 13.03
C GLN A 97 2.32 8.66 13.31
N PHE A 98 1.47 9.19 12.45
CA PHE A 98 0.03 9.02 12.55
C PHE A 98 -0.37 7.54 12.55
N MET A 99 0.16 6.76 11.62
CA MET A 99 -0.16 5.34 11.54
C MET A 99 0.38 4.53 12.72
N GLU A 100 1.52 4.90 13.28
CA GLU A 100 2.03 4.31 14.52
C GLU A 100 1.06 4.56 15.69
N ILE A 101 0.57 5.78 15.84
CA ILE A 101 -0.42 6.13 16.88
C ILE A 101 -1.72 5.35 16.67
N VAL A 102 -2.20 5.26 15.43
CA VAL A 102 -3.39 4.45 15.09
C VAL A 102 -3.21 2.98 15.50
N GLN A 103 -2.08 2.37 15.17
CA GLN A 103 -1.78 0.99 15.52
C GLN A 103 -1.72 0.78 17.05
N ASN A 104 -1.14 1.72 17.78
CA ASN A 104 -1.06 1.67 19.24
C ASN A 104 -2.46 1.68 19.88
N TYR A 105 -3.38 2.52 19.39
CA TYR A 105 -4.76 2.55 19.87
C TYR A 105 -5.54 1.28 19.49
N GLN A 106 -5.29 0.69 18.32
CA GLN A 106 -5.89 -0.59 17.94
C GLN A 106 -5.45 -1.73 18.87
N ILE A 107 -4.16 -1.79 19.19
CA ILE A 107 -3.59 -2.83 20.07
C ILE A 107 -4.09 -2.68 21.51
N SER A 108 -4.29 -1.46 22.00
CA SER A 108 -4.78 -1.21 23.36
C SER A 108 -6.26 -1.60 23.57
N GLY A 109 -7.01 -1.89 22.50
CA GLY A 109 -8.41 -2.28 22.57
C GLY A 109 -9.35 -1.18 23.06
N GLU A 110 -8.98 0.07 22.89
CA GLU A 110 -9.80 1.20 23.32
C GLU A 110 -11.01 1.43 22.42
N GLU A 111 -12.11 1.94 23.01
CA GLU A 111 -13.26 2.37 22.24
C GLU A 111 -12.91 3.53 21.30
N GLU A 112 -13.37 3.47 20.05
CA GLU A 112 -13.14 4.46 18.99
C GLU A 112 -11.64 4.78 18.76
N PRO A 113 -10.79 3.76 18.50
CA PRO A 113 -9.32 3.93 18.44
C PRO A 113 -8.90 4.97 17.40
N TYR A 114 -9.58 5.02 16.25
CA TYR A 114 -9.26 5.96 15.17
C TYR A 114 -9.56 7.41 15.54
N LYS A 115 -10.68 7.66 16.24
CA LYS A 115 -11.01 9.03 16.68
C LYS A 115 -10.04 9.54 17.73
N LYS A 116 -9.62 8.65 18.65
CA LYS A 116 -8.62 9.00 19.67
C LYS A 116 -7.25 9.27 19.04
N ALA A 117 -6.82 8.45 18.09
CA ALA A 117 -5.59 8.66 17.37
C ALA A 117 -5.57 10.00 16.61
N ILE A 118 -6.66 10.34 15.93
CA ILE A 118 -6.79 11.62 15.22
C ILE A 118 -6.72 12.79 16.19
N LYS A 119 -7.42 12.70 17.32
CA LYS A 119 -7.39 13.75 18.35
C LYS A 119 -5.97 13.97 18.88
N GLU A 120 -5.28 12.90 19.25
CA GLU A 120 -3.89 12.96 19.73
C GLU A 120 -2.94 13.55 18.67
N CYS A 121 -3.11 13.15 17.40
CA CYS A 121 -2.30 13.69 16.31
C CYS A 121 -2.52 15.19 16.11
N ILE A 122 -3.76 15.67 16.19
CA ILE A 122 -4.09 17.11 16.12
C ILE A 122 -3.41 17.85 17.28
N GLU A 123 -3.50 17.33 18.51
CA GLU A 123 -2.87 17.93 19.70
C GLU A 123 -1.35 17.98 19.59
N LYS A 124 -0.73 16.98 18.96
CA LYS A 124 0.70 16.93 18.72
C LYS A 124 1.19 17.67 17.46
N GLY A 125 0.28 18.25 16.69
CA GLY A 125 0.62 18.94 15.44
C GLY A 125 0.96 17.99 14.26
N ILE A 126 0.66 16.71 14.38
CA ILE A 126 0.91 15.70 13.34
C ILE A 126 -0.24 15.71 12.34
N LEU A 127 0.01 16.08 11.08
CA LEU A 127 -1.00 16.26 10.04
C LEU A 127 -2.19 17.10 10.49
N ALA A 128 -2.01 18.00 11.46
CA ALA A 128 -3.10 18.66 12.20
C ALA A 128 -4.08 19.38 11.28
N ASP A 129 -3.60 20.20 10.35
CA ASP A 129 -4.46 20.93 9.40
C ASP A 129 -5.28 20.01 8.49
N TYR A 130 -4.70 18.89 8.11
CA TYR A 130 -5.36 17.88 7.29
C TYR A 130 -6.43 17.13 8.10
N LEU A 131 -6.09 16.66 9.28
CA LEU A 131 -6.97 15.88 10.15
C LEU A 131 -8.12 16.72 10.71
N MET A 132 -7.92 18.01 10.99
CA MET A 132 -9.00 18.92 11.37
C MET A 132 -10.05 19.08 10.25
N ARG A 133 -9.61 19.10 8.99
CA ARG A 133 -10.53 19.26 7.85
C ARG A 133 -11.14 17.94 7.38
N LYS A 134 -10.44 16.83 7.50
CA LYS A 134 -10.75 15.54 6.86
C LYS A 134 -10.85 14.36 7.86
N GLY A 135 -10.81 14.62 9.15
CA GLY A 135 -10.76 13.59 10.18
C GLY A 135 -11.87 12.53 10.06
N SER A 136 -13.10 12.95 9.77
CA SER A 136 -14.23 12.02 9.60
C SER A 136 -14.06 11.13 8.36
N GLU A 137 -13.54 11.67 7.25
CA GLU A 137 -13.25 10.89 6.04
C GLU A 137 -12.11 9.88 6.30
N VAL A 138 -11.10 10.31 7.07
CA VAL A 138 -9.97 9.43 7.46
C VAL A 138 -10.45 8.30 8.38
N VAL A 139 -11.34 8.58 9.34
CA VAL A 139 -11.94 7.52 10.18
C VAL A 139 -12.66 6.49 9.32
N ASN A 140 -13.51 6.93 8.39
CA ASN A 140 -14.24 6.01 7.52
C ASN A 140 -13.30 5.16 6.67
N MET A 141 -12.27 5.78 6.09
CA MET A 141 -11.27 5.06 5.30
C MET A 141 -10.53 3.98 6.12
N LEU A 142 -10.14 4.30 7.37
CA LEU A 142 -9.46 3.35 8.25
C LEU A 142 -10.38 2.23 8.72
N LEU A 143 -11.67 2.49 8.91
CA LEU A 143 -12.67 1.48 9.21
C LEU A 143 -12.88 0.54 8.03
N ASP A 144 -13.03 1.07 6.81
CA ASP A 144 -13.19 0.28 5.59
C ASP A 144 -11.97 -0.62 5.34
N GLU A 145 -10.76 -0.12 5.61
CA GLU A 145 -9.52 -0.91 5.49
C GLU A 145 -9.44 -2.03 6.54
N TYR A 146 -9.86 -1.74 7.78
CA TYR A 146 -9.91 -2.72 8.86
C TYR A 146 -10.93 -3.84 8.58
N ASP A 147 -12.13 -3.49 8.13
CA ASP A 147 -13.17 -4.45 7.80
C ASP A 147 -12.72 -5.39 6.67
N TYR A 148 -12.04 -4.86 5.66
CA TYR A 148 -11.50 -5.64 4.56
C TYR A 148 -10.37 -6.60 5.00
N GLU A 149 -9.48 -6.17 5.89
CA GLU A 149 -8.43 -7.04 6.46
C GLU A 149 -9.05 -8.16 7.30
N THR A 150 -10.06 -7.83 8.10
CA THR A 150 -10.77 -8.80 8.96
C THR A 150 -11.50 -9.85 8.13
N ASP A 151 -12.19 -9.44 7.06
CA ASP A 151 -12.86 -10.36 6.13
C ASP A 151 -11.86 -11.32 5.47
N ILE A 152 -10.69 -10.83 5.07
CA ILE A 152 -9.64 -11.69 4.49
C ILE A 152 -9.09 -12.67 5.52
N GLU A 153 -8.90 -12.27 6.77
CA GLU A 153 -8.42 -13.16 7.84
C GLU A 153 -9.42 -14.27 8.11
N VAL A 154 -10.71 -13.95 8.23
CA VAL A 154 -11.80 -14.92 8.40
C VAL A 154 -11.85 -15.90 7.24
N GLN A 155 -11.84 -15.43 5.99
CA GLN A 155 -11.83 -16.30 4.82
C GLN A 155 -10.60 -17.22 4.76
N ARG A 156 -9.43 -16.76 5.23
CA ARG A 156 -8.22 -17.59 5.32
C ARG A 156 -8.33 -18.66 6.40
N GLU A 157 -8.95 -18.34 7.52
CA GLU A 157 -9.19 -19.30 8.60
C GLU A 157 -10.19 -20.37 8.17
N GLU A 158 -11.30 -19.98 7.56
CA GLU A 158 -12.31 -20.90 7.01
C GLU A 158 -11.67 -21.84 5.96
N ALA A 159 -10.91 -21.32 5.00
CA ALA A 159 -10.23 -22.12 3.99
C ALA A 159 -9.18 -23.08 4.60
N ARG A 160 -8.55 -22.71 5.72
CA ARG A 160 -7.64 -23.62 6.45
C ARG A 160 -8.39 -24.72 7.20
N GLU A 161 -9.55 -24.42 7.74
CA GLU A 161 -10.39 -25.40 8.43
C GLU A 161 -10.97 -26.40 7.42
N GLU A 162 -11.51 -25.94 6.29
CA GLU A 162 -11.99 -26.80 5.20
C GLU A 162 -10.87 -27.71 4.66
N GLY A 163 -9.68 -27.19 4.41
CA GLY A 163 -8.55 -27.98 3.96
C GLY A 163 -8.05 -29.02 4.99
N ARG A 164 -8.29 -28.80 6.29
CA ARG A 164 -8.03 -29.80 7.35
C ARG A 164 -9.09 -30.88 7.42
N GLU A 165 -10.34 -30.55 7.12
CA GLU A 165 -11.45 -31.51 7.09
C GLU A 165 -11.39 -32.42 5.85
N GLU A 166 -11.06 -31.87 4.68
CA GLU A 166 -10.88 -32.64 3.45
C GLU A 166 -9.64 -33.55 3.43
N GLY A 167 -8.61 -33.22 4.22
CA GLY A 167 -7.37 -34.01 4.36
C GLY A 167 -7.45 -35.13 5.41
N ARG A 168 -8.61 -35.40 6.01
CA ARG A 168 -8.89 -36.51 6.93
C ARG A 168 -9.73 -37.57 6.27
#